data_67a0bf3c6b3d6f520e598f396bcadbc6
#
_entry.id   67a0bf3c6b3d6f520e598f396bcadbc6
#
_cell.length_a   1.000
_cell.length_b   1.000
_cell.length_c   1.000
_cell.angle_alpha   90.00
_cell.angle_beta   90.00
_cell.angle_gamma   90.00
#
_symmetry.space_group_name_H-M   'P 1'
#
loop_
_entity.id
_entity.type
_entity.pdbx_description
1 polymer ?
#
loop_
_entity_poly.entity_id
_entity_poly.type
_entity_poly.pdbx_seq_one_letter_code
_entity_poly.pdbx_strand_id
1 'polypeptide(L)'
;MRSSYGLHIGYHKAWRSLQHVYNVIRGSPENNYTLLPQYLHMMKLRNRGTVANIKWTADNKFKYAFFAYGASIEGWKHCRPVMMVDATFLKSKYRGVLMVAVAKDGNNNIFPLAFGIADSENNESYRWFFRHVKKVFGTPKDLSILFDRHSSIATVIKELYPDT
;
A
#
# COMPACT_ATOMS: atom_id res chain seq x y z
N MET A 1 -4.15 -4.41 -34.77
CA MET A 1 -3.45 -3.17 -35.16
C MET A 1 -2.64 -3.44 -36.42
N ARG A 2 -2.94 -2.76 -37.53
CA ARG A 2 -2.03 -2.75 -38.70
C ARG A 2 -0.93 -1.76 -38.37
N SER A 3 0.32 -2.22 -38.33
CA SER A 3 1.45 -1.32 -38.19
C SER A 3 1.67 -0.58 -39.51
N SER A 4 2.18 0.66 -39.45
CA SER A 4 2.60 1.47 -40.60
C SER A 4 3.66 0.79 -41.49
N TYR A 5 4.20 -0.35 -41.06
CA TYR A 5 5.23 -1.13 -41.76
C TYR A 5 4.68 -2.43 -42.39
N GLY A 6 3.36 -2.64 -42.51
CA GLY A 6 2.76 -3.80 -43.16
C GLY A 6 2.92 -5.14 -42.46
N LEU A 7 3.49 -5.16 -41.26
CA LEU A 7 3.68 -6.38 -40.46
C LEU A 7 2.41 -6.69 -39.64
N HIS A 8 1.89 -7.90 -39.81
CA HIS A 8 0.79 -8.41 -39.00
C HIS A 8 1.35 -9.13 -37.77
N ILE A 9 1.23 -8.51 -36.59
CA ILE A 9 1.67 -9.10 -35.32
C ILE A 9 0.42 -9.61 -34.59
N GLY A 10 0.37 -10.92 -34.32
CA GLY A 10 -0.68 -11.53 -33.52
C GLY A 10 -0.66 -11.02 -32.07
N TYR A 11 -1.85 -10.97 -31.43
CA TYR A 11 -2.04 -10.45 -30.07
C TYR A 11 -1.03 -10.98 -29.05
N HIS A 12 -0.82 -12.30 -29.00
CA HIS A 12 0.12 -12.94 -28.07
C HIS A 12 1.58 -12.49 -28.27
N LYS A 13 2.01 -12.30 -29.52
CA LYS A 13 3.35 -11.81 -29.82
C LYS A 13 3.52 -10.36 -29.39
N ALA A 14 2.54 -9.52 -29.70
CA ALA A 14 2.52 -8.13 -29.27
C ALA A 14 2.53 -8.02 -27.72
N TRP A 15 1.73 -8.82 -27.04
CA TRP A 15 1.66 -8.83 -25.58
C TRP A 15 2.99 -9.28 -24.94
N ARG A 16 3.61 -10.37 -25.44
CA ARG A 16 4.92 -10.84 -24.96
C ARG A 16 6.01 -9.78 -25.16
N SER A 17 6.02 -9.13 -26.32
CA SER A 17 6.98 -8.05 -26.61
C SER A 17 6.81 -6.89 -25.66
N LEU A 18 5.57 -6.50 -25.36
CA LEU A 18 5.26 -5.45 -24.39
C LEU A 18 5.72 -5.83 -22.97
N GLN A 19 5.49 -7.09 -22.53
CA GLN A 19 5.99 -7.58 -21.24
C GLN A 19 7.51 -7.56 -21.17
N HIS A 20 8.18 -7.94 -22.26
CA HIS A 20 9.64 -7.88 -22.34
C HIS A 20 10.15 -6.43 -22.19
N VAL A 21 9.55 -5.50 -22.91
CA VAL A 21 9.88 -4.06 -22.79
C VAL A 21 9.67 -3.55 -21.36
N TYR A 22 8.56 -3.93 -20.71
CA TYR A 22 8.33 -3.56 -19.32
C TYR A 22 9.41 -4.12 -18.38
N ASN A 23 9.83 -5.38 -18.58
CA ASN A 23 10.90 -5.98 -17.78
C ASN A 23 12.25 -5.28 -17.99
N VAL A 24 12.55 -4.84 -19.21
CA VAL A 24 13.78 -4.11 -19.52
C VAL A 24 13.77 -2.73 -18.87
N ILE A 25 12.63 -2.01 -18.95
CA ILE A 25 12.53 -0.62 -18.45
C ILE A 25 12.35 -0.57 -16.94
N ARG A 26 11.52 -1.46 -16.37
CA ARG A 26 11.11 -1.43 -14.95
C ARG A 26 11.85 -2.43 -14.07
N GLY A 27 12.72 -3.27 -14.66
CA GLY A 27 13.32 -4.41 -13.99
C GLY A 27 12.36 -5.58 -13.77
N SER A 28 12.90 -6.71 -13.32
CA SER A 28 12.06 -7.86 -12.98
C SER A 28 11.32 -7.63 -11.64
N PRO A 29 10.15 -8.20 -11.45
CA PRO A 29 9.43 -8.11 -10.17
C PRO A 29 10.27 -8.59 -8.98
N GLU A 30 11.15 -9.58 -9.18
CA GLU A 30 12.09 -10.09 -8.20
C GLU A 30 13.06 -9.01 -7.73
N ASN A 31 13.71 -8.34 -8.69
CA ASN A 31 14.64 -7.25 -8.41
C ASN A 31 13.98 -6.07 -7.71
N ASN A 32 12.72 -5.79 -8.04
CA ASN A 32 11.97 -4.70 -7.41
C ASN A 32 11.74 -4.94 -5.92
N TYR A 33 11.47 -6.18 -5.50
CA TYR A 33 11.33 -6.49 -4.07
C TYR A 33 12.67 -6.42 -3.32
N THR A 34 13.79 -6.79 -3.95
CA THR A 34 15.13 -6.61 -3.37
C THR A 34 15.52 -5.15 -3.21
N LEU A 35 15.05 -4.28 -4.09
CA LEU A 35 15.29 -2.84 -4.02
C LEU A 35 14.36 -2.10 -3.03
N LEU A 36 13.29 -2.75 -2.58
CA LEU A 36 12.28 -2.12 -1.71
C LEU A 36 12.87 -1.50 -0.42
N PRO A 37 13.82 -2.14 0.32
CA PRO A 37 14.44 -1.53 1.49
C PRO A 37 15.19 -0.23 1.17
N GLN A 38 15.93 -0.22 0.07
CA GLN A 38 16.66 0.96 -0.40
C GLN A 38 15.69 2.08 -0.80
N TYR A 39 14.63 1.74 -1.51
CA TYR A 39 13.58 2.68 -1.88
C TYR A 39 12.94 3.33 -0.66
N LEU A 40 12.52 2.53 0.33
CA LEU A 40 11.93 3.05 1.56
C LEU A 40 12.93 3.87 2.41
N HIS A 41 14.21 3.50 2.39
CA HIS A 41 15.27 4.29 3.01
C HIS A 41 15.40 5.67 2.34
N MET A 42 15.45 5.70 1.01
CA MET A 42 15.50 6.96 0.25
C MET A 42 14.25 7.81 0.46
N MET A 43 13.08 7.19 0.57
CA MET A 43 11.85 7.91 0.92
C MET A 43 11.96 8.63 2.27
N LYS A 44 12.48 7.95 3.30
CA LYS A 44 12.72 8.58 4.62
C LYS A 44 13.71 9.73 4.55
N LEU A 45 14.79 9.58 3.79
CA LEU A 45 15.81 10.63 3.63
C LEU A 45 15.25 11.86 2.90
N ARG A 46 14.49 11.67 1.84
CA ARG A 46 13.96 12.75 0.99
C ARG A 46 12.70 13.39 1.53
N ASN A 47 11.95 12.69 2.39
CA ASN A 47 10.70 13.15 2.98
C ASN A 47 10.79 13.06 4.50
N ARG A 48 11.24 14.14 5.13
CA ARG A 48 11.44 14.21 6.58
C ARG A 48 10.16 13.84 7.32
N GLY A 49 10.28 13.04 8.37
CA GLY A 49 9.16 12.56 9.18
C GLY A 49 8.46 11.32 8.62
N THR A 50 8.86 10.83 7.45
CA THR A 50 8.29 9.59 6.87
C THR A 50 8.60 8.38 7.75
N VAL A 51 7.56 7.59 8.03
CA VAL A 51 7.66 6.29 8.69
C VAL A 51 7.51 5.20 7.65
N ALA A 52 8.46 4.28 7.60
CA ALA A 52 8.37 3.10 6.74
C ALA A 52 8.98 1.88 7.45
N ASN A 53 8.30 0.74 7.34
CA ASN A 53 8.68 -0.53 7.94
C ASN A 53 8.50 -1.67 6.94
N ILE A 54 9.37 -2.67 7.02
CA ILE A 54 9.26 -3.91 6.24
C ILE A 54 9.31 -5.08 7.23
N LYS A 55 8.50 -6.09 6.97
CA LYS A 55 8.56 -7.38 7.64
C LYS A 55 8.97 -8.45 6.63
N TRP A 56 9.92 -9.27 7.04
CA TRP A 56 10.39 -10.44 6.29
C TRP A 56 9.94 -11.71 7.01
N THR A 57 9.81 -12.79 6.27
CA THR A 57 9.66 -14.14 6.84
C THR A 57 10.99 -14.63 7.40
N ALA A 58 10.98 -15.74 8.14
CA ALA A 58 12.19 -16.41 8.61
C ALA A 58 13.13 -16.82 7.45
N ASP A 59 12.56 -17.14 6.28
CA ASP A 59 13.29 -17.51 5.06
C ASP A 59 13.74 -16.30 4.23
N ASN A 60 13.79 -15.10 4.82
CA ASN A 60 14.14 -13.84 4.14
C ASN A 60 13.28 -13.50 2.91
N LYS A 61 12.02 -13.94 2.88
CA LYS A 61 11.06 -13.53 1.85
C LYS A 61 10.28 -12.30 2.33
N PHE A 62 9.95 -11.41 1.42
CA PHE A 62 9.08 -10.28 1.70
C PHE A 62 7.73 -10.77 2.25
N LYS A 63 7.25 -10.14 3.32
CA LYS A 63 5.94 -10.43 3.89
C LYS A 63 5.05 -9.19 3.90
N TYR A 64 5.49 -8.11 4.52
CA TYR A 64 4.72 -6.86 4.62
C TYR A 64 5.60 -5.65 4.45
N ALA A 65 5.03 -4.58 3.88
CA ALA A 65 5.59 -3.24 3.94
C ALA A 65 4.52 -2.25 4.39
N PHE A 66 4.94 -1.23 5.12
CA PHE A 66 4.11 -0.10 5.55
C PHE A 66 4.88 1.18 5.31
N PHE A 67 4.22 2.21 4.82
CA PHE A 67 4.78 3.55 4.79
C PHE A 67 3.71 4.63 4.91
N ALA A 68 4.07 5.71 5.60
CA ALA A 68 3.31 6.94 5.73
C ALA A 68 4.26 8.11 5.56
N TYR A 69 3.95 9.02 4.65
CA TYR A 69 4.77 10.20 4.41
C TYR A 69 4.73 11.16 5.60
N GLY A 70 5.83 11.84 5.87
CA GLY A 70 5.87 12.86 6.92
C GLY A 70 4.82 13.95 6.73
N ALA A 71 4.58 14.36 5.48
CA ALA A 71 3.51 15.30 5.14
C ALA A 71 2.11 14.75 5.49
N SER A 72 1.88 13.45 5.27
CA SER A 72 0.62 12.79 5.64
C SER A 72 0.42 12.74 7.15
N ILE A 73 1.50 12.47 7.89
CA ILE A 73 1.48 12.41 9.35
C ILE A 73 1.18 13.79 9.94
N GLU A 74 1.83 14.82 9.42
CA GLU A 74 1.63 16.19 9.87
C GLU A 74 0.25 16.72 9.46
N GLY A 75 -0.17 16.46 8.23
CA GLY A 75 -1.46 16.90 7.70
C GLY A 75 -2.67 16.24 8.38
N TRP A 76 -2.52 15.01 8.91
CA TRP A 76 -3.58 14.33 9.66
C TRP A 76 -4.13 15.16 10.81
N LYS A 77 -3.31 15.96 11.46
CA LYS A 77 -3.70 16.86 12.56
C LYS A 77 -4.76 17.90 12.14
N HIS A 78 -4.88 18.14 10.85
CA HIS A 78 -5.80 19.11 10.24
C HIS A 78 -6.95 18.44 9.48
N CYS A 79 -6.99 17.11 9.47
CA CYS A 79 -8.06 16.33 8.86
C CYS A 79 -9.21 16.11 9.84
N ARG A 80 -10.36 15.74 9.32
CA ARG A 80 -11.45 15.23 10.14
C ARG A 80 -11.04 13.90 10.77
N PRO A 81 -11.49 13.56 11.99
CA PRO A 81 -11.16 12.30 12.65
C PRO A 81 -11.93 11.12 12.01
N VAL A 82 -11.91 11.05 10.70
CA VAL A 82 -12.52 9.98 9.90
C VAL A 82 -11.45 9.35 9.03
N MET A 83 -11.16 8.08 9.25
CA MET A 83 -10.23 7.29 8.47
C MET A 83 -10.99 6.28 7.62
N MET A 84 -10.71 6.22 6.35
CA MET A 84 -11.26 5.22 5.43
C MET A 84 -10.14 4.28 5.03
N VAL A 85 -10.39 2.98 5.10
CA VAL A 85 -9.42 1.95 4.72
C VAL A 85 -10.02 1.03 3.68
N ASP A 86 -9.27 0.84 2.62
CA ASP A 86 -9.63 -0.04 1.51
C ASP A 86 -8.42 -0.88 1.10
N ALA A 87 -8.68 -2.01 0.45
CA ALA A 87 -7.66 -2.90 -0.04
C ALA A 87 -7.94 -3.35 -1.47
N THR A 88 -6.89 -3.48 -2.27
CA THR A 88 -7.00 -3.93 -3.66
C THR A 88 -5.94 -4.96 -3.99
N PHE A 89 -6.31 -5.96 -4.79
CA PHE A 89 -5.37 -6.98 -5.24
C PHE A 89 -4.38 -6.44 -6.27
N LEU A 90 -3.11 -6.69 -6.03
CA LEU A 90 -2.04 -6.36 -6.96
C LEU A 90 -2.04 -7.36 -8.13
N LYS A 91 -2.12 -6.83 -9.35
CA LYS A 91 -2.10 -7.63 -10.59
C LYS A 91 -0.66 -7.92 -11.08
N SER A 92 0.27 -8.14 -10.16
CA SER A 92 1.66 -8.48 -10.46
C SER A 92 1.89 -10.00 -10.43
N LYS A 93 3.08 -10.44 -10.85
CA LYS A 93 3.51 -11.84 -10.81
C LYS A 93 3.35 -12.48 -9.41
N TYR A 94 3.68 -11.72 -8.36
CA TYR A 94 3.62 -12.18 -6.98
C TYR A 94 2.29 -11.93 -6.30
N ARG A 95 1.34 -11.30 -7.03
CA ARG A 95 0.05 -10.91 -6.46
C ARG A 95 0.23 -10.09 -5.17
N GLY A 96 -0.60 -10.34 -4.17
CA GLY A 96 -0.58 -9.60 -2.91
C GLY A 96 -1.68 -8.53 -2.87
N VAL A 97 -1.68 -7.77 -1.80
CA VAL A 97 -2.72 -6.77 -1.50
C VAL A 97 -2.06 -5.44 -1.20
N LEU A 98 -2.58 -4.37 -1.80
CA LEU A 98 -2.29 -2.99 -1.43
C LEU A 98 -3.40 -2.50 -0.50
N MET A 99 -3.06 -2.19 0.73
CA MET A 99 -3.94 -1.55 1.70
C MET A 99 -3.67 -0.04 1.70
N VAL A 100 -4.72 0.75 1.70
CA VAL A 100 -4.62 2.22 1.70
C VAL A 100 -5.49 2.78 2.82
N ALA A 101 -4.92 3.62 3.66
CA ALA A 101 -5.65 4.43 4.61
C ALA A 101 -5.69 5.88 4.13
N VAL A 102 -6.88 6.46 4.09
CA VAL A 102 -7.09 7.86 3.71
C VAL A 102 -7.98 8.56 4.74
N ALA A 103 -7.88 9.89 4.79
CA ALA A 103 -8.76 10.75 5.57
C ALA A 103 -9.51 11.73 4.66
N LYS A 104 -10.33 12.57 5.26
CA LYS A 104 -10.88 13.76 4.61
C LYS A 104 -10.29 15.02 5.23
N ASP A 105 -9.80 15.90 4.38
CA ASP A 105 -9.40 17.25 4.80
C ASP A 105 -10.61 18.15 5.15
N GLY A 106 -10.34 19.37 5.57
CA GLY A 106 -11.38 20.36 5.89
C GLY A 106 -12.32 20.68 4.72
N ASN A 107 -11.87 20.49 3.47
CA ASN A 107 -12.61 20.75 2.25
C ASN A 107 -13.29 19.50 1.67
N ASN A 108 -13.30 18.38 2.41
CA ASN A 108 -13.80 17.07 1.98
C ASN A 108 -12.99 16.37 0.87
N ASN A 109 -11.78 16.82 0.57
CA ASN A 109 -10.92 16.09 -0.35
C ASN A 109 -10.32 14.85 0.32
N ILE A 110 -10.02 13.84 -0.49
CA ILE A 110 -9.33 12.64 -0.03
C ILE A 110 -7.86 12.99 0.26
N PHE A 111 -7.44 12.71 1.49
CA PHE A 111 -6.08 12.93 1.98
C PHE A 111 -5.41 11.58 2.30
N PRO A 112 -4.42 11.14 1.50
CA PRO A 112 -3.73 9.86 1.74
C PRO A 112 -2.94 9.89 3.05
N LEU A 113 -3.14 8.88 3.90
CA LEU A 113 -2.44 8.74 5.17
C LEU A 113 -1.30 7.73 5.09
N ALA A 114 -1.64 6.47 4.79
CA ALA A 114 -0.68 5.37 4.80
C ALA A 114 -0.98 4.34 3.72
N PHE A 115 0.07 3.60 3.38
CA PHE A 115 0.02 2.49 2.44
C PHE A 115 0.62 1.25 3.07
N GLY A 116 0.01 0.11 2.81
CA GLY A 116 0.50 -1.20 3.19
C GLY A 116 0.57 -2.14 2.01
N ILE A 117 1.59 -2.98 1.95
CA ILE A 117 1.67 -4.10 1.01
C ILE A 117 1.76 -5.37 1.83
N ALA A 118 0.92 -6.35 1.50
CA ALA A 118 0.91 -7.65 2.16
C ALA A 118 0.85 -8.79 1.12
N ASP A 119 1.22 -9.98 1.56
CA ASP A 119 1.12 -11.21 0.78
C ASP A 119 -0.33 -11.63 0.52
N SER A 120 -1.21 -11.40 1.48
CA SER A 120 -2.62 -11.77 1.41
C SER A 120 -3.48 -10.92 2.33
N GLU A 121 -4.79 -10.98 2.10
CA GLU A 121 -5.82 -10.29 2.85
C GLU A 121 -6.34 -11.18 3.97
N ASN A 122 -5.83 -10.99 5.19
CA ASN A 122 -6.17 -11.78 6.36
C ASN A 122 -6.00 -10.99 7.67
N ASN A 123 -6.41 -11.59 8.80
CA ASN A 123 -6.32 -10.94 10.12
C ASN A 123 -4.88 -10.54 10.49
N GLU A 124 -3.85 -11.32 10.11
CA GLU A 124 -2.46 -11.02 10.47
C GLU A 124 -1.95 -9.79 9.70
N SER A 125 -2.21 -9.72 8.38
CA SER A 125 -1.81 -8.59 7.54
C SER A 125 -2.50 -7.30 7.97
N TYR A 126 -3.81 -7.33 8.23
CA TYR A 126 -4.54 -6.18 8.74
C TYR A 126 -4.09 -5.78 10.14
N ARG A 127 -3.88 -6.74 11.05
CA ARG A 127 -3.36 -6.44 12.39
C ARG A 127 -2.00 -5.76 12.33
N TRP A 128 -1.11 -6.21 11.45
CA TRP A 128 0.19 -5.60 11.26
C TRP A 128 0.06 -4.18 10.69
N PHE A 129 -0.77 -3.98 9.69
CA PHE A 129 -1.04 -2.67 9.09
C PHE A 129 -1.63 -1.69 10.12
N PHE A 130 -2.74 -2.06 10.78
CA PHE A 130 -3.41 -1.18 11.73
C PHE A 130 -2.61 -0.87 12.99
N ARG A 131 -1.73 -1.78 13.44
CA ARG A 131 -0.77 -1.47 14.51
C ARG A 131 0.17 -0.33 14.12
N HIS A 132 0.63 -0.31 12.86
CA HIS A 132 1.46 0.78 12.36
C HIS A 132 0.66 2.07 12.18
N VAL A 133 -0.56 1.99 11.64
CA VAL A 133 -1.49 3.14 11.54
C VAL A 133 -1.73 3.75 12.92
N LYS A 134 -2.09 2.94 13.91
CA LYS A 134 -2.32 3.40 15.29
C LYS A 134 -1.07 4.03 15.91
N LYS A 135 0.09 3.44 15.70
CA LYS A 135 1.37 3.98 16.20
C LYS A 135 1.72 5.34 15.60
N VAL A 136 1.40 5.54 14.32
CA VAL A 136 1.81 6.74 13.57
C VAL A 136 0.79 7.88 13.73
N PHE A 137 -0.50 7.57 13.67
CA PHE A 137 -1.57 8.57 13.65
C PHE A 137 -2.31 8.72 14.99
N GLY A 138 -2.05 7.78 15.91
CA GLY A 138 -2.73 7.75 17.21
C GLY A 138 -4.20 7.32 17.11
N THR A 139 -4.94 7.62 18.18
CA THR A 139 -6.39 7.40 18.26
C THR A 139 -7.01 8.71 18.75
N PRO A 140 -7.29 9.67 17.84
CA PRO A 140 -7.98 10.88 18.22
C PRO A 140 -9.33 10.59 18.88
N LYS A 141 -9.77 11.48 19.74
CA LYS A 141 -11.13 11.45 20.27
C LYS A 141 -12.12 11.53 19.09
N ASP A 142 -13.19 10.76 19.16
CA ASP A 142 -14.22 10.70 18.11
C ASP A 142 -13.71 10.16 16.74
N LEU A 143 -12.61 9.37 16.74
CA LEU A 143 -12.14 8.70 15.53
C LEU A 143 -13.20 7.72 15.03
N SER A 144 -13.58 7.85 13.76
CA SER A 144 -14.43 6.90 13.05
C SER A 144 -13.63 6.20 11.96
N ILE A 145 -13.67 4.88 11.91
CA ILE A 145 -12.97 4.09 10.89
C ILE A 145 -14.00 3.45 9.96
N LEU A 146 -13.96 3.84 8.69
CA LEU A 146 -14.82 3.32 7.63
C LEU A 146 -14.03 2.30 6.80
N PHE A 147 -14.62 1.15 6.56
CA PHE A 147 -14.03 0.08 5.75
C PHE A 147 -15.13 -0.71 5.04
N ASP A 148 -14.75 -1.48 4.03
CA ASP A 148 -15.65 -2.43 3.40
C ASP A 148 -16.06 -3.55 4.38
N ARG A 149 -17.05 -4.40 3.99
CA ARG A 149 -17.59 -5.45 4.86
C ARG A 149 -16.65 -6.65 5.06
N HIS A 150 -15.34 -6.48 4.88
CA HIS A 150 -14.38 -7.56 5.04
C HIS A 150 -14.24 -7.97 6.52
N SER A 151 -14.53 -9.23 6.83
CA SER A 151 -14.58 -9.73 8.22
C SER A 151 -13.26 -9.59 8.99
N SER A 152 -12.12 -9.73 8.29
CA SER A 152 -10.79 -9.58 8.89
C SER A 152 -10.52 -8.15 9.35
N ILE A 153 -10.97 -7.14 8.61
CA ILE A 153 -10.85 -5.73 9.02
C ILE A 153 -11.70 -5.50 10.27
N ALA A 154 -12.97 -5.92 10.24
CA ALA A 154 -13.87 -5.76 11.38
C ALA A 154 -13.32 -6.39 12.67
N THR A 155 -12.73 -7.59 12.56
CA THR A 155 -12.10 -8.29 13.70
C THR A 155 -10.94 -7.49 14.27
N VAL A 156 -10.06 -7.01 13.41
CA VAL A 156 -8.85 -6.28 13.83
C VAL A 156 -9.18 -4.89 14.37
N ILE A 157 -10.17 -4.18 13.80
CA ILE A 157 -10.62 -2.89 14.30
C ILE A 157 -11.19 -3.04 15.73
N LYS A 158 -12.07 -4.02 15.97
CA LYS A 158 -12.58 -4.30 17.32
C LYS A 158 -11.47 -4.59 18.33
N GLU A 159 -10.39 -5.27 17.90
CA GLU A 159 -9.25 -5.60 18.77
C GLU A 159 -8.40 -4.36 19.08
N LEU A 160 -8.09 -3.55 18.07
CA LEU A 160 -7.12 -2.46 18.21
C LEU A 160 -7.75 -1.10 18.55
N TYR A 161 -9.02 -0.90 18.23
CA TYR A 161 -9.76 0.34 18.40
C TYR A 161 -11.13 0.07 19.05
N PRO A 162 -11.17 -0.40 20.29
CA PRO A 162 -12.42 -0.81 20.95
C PRO A 162 -13.43 0.32 21.17
N ASP A 163 -12.94 1.56 21.18
CA ASP A 163 -13.74 2.77 21.47
C ASP A 163 -14.13 3.55 20.20
N THR A 164 -14.00 2.94 18.99
CA THR A 164 -14.28 3.57 17.68
C THR A 164 -15.48 2.97 17.00
#